data_5cf7d534847347970669580875f6dc1b
#
_entry.id   5cf7d534847347970669580875f6dc1b
#
_cell.length_a   1.000
_cell.length_b   1.000
_cell.length_c   1.000
_cell.angle_alpha   90.00
_cell.angle_beta   90.00
_cell.angle_gamma   90.00
#
_symmetry.space_group_name_H-M   'P 1'
#
loop_
_entity.id
_entity.type
_entity.pdbx_description
1 polymer ?
#
loop_
_entity_poly.entity_id
_entity_poly.type
_entity_poly.pdbx_seq_one_letter_code
_entity_poly.pdbx_strand_id
1 'polypeptide(L)'
;VQKNGSTGVNQITSGLEGAWTTNPDKWDHQYLDLLLNYEWESKKSPAGAWQWEPINLEEEKKPVDLGDPKKKARLMFTDADMAMAMDPEYRKISEKFYKDPKFFEDSFARAWFKLTHRTMGNKDNYIGPWAPKEDLLWQGNVSSPKKKYNVDKVKKMIAASKLSTSDLITVAW
;
A
#
# COMPACT_ATOMS: atom_id res chain seq x y z
N VAL A 1 -8.70 -20.48 10.61
CA VAL A 1 -7.94 -21.12 11.67
C VAL A 1 -7.08 -22.19 11.04
N GLN A 2 -5.80 -22.17 11.26
CA GLN A 2 -4.89 -23.19 10.76
C GLN A 2 -5.14 -24.51 11.49
N LYS A 3 -5.31 -25.56 10.71
CA LYS A 3 -5.33 -26.92 11.24
C LYS A 3 -3.90 -27.37 11.52
N ASN A 4 -3.72 -28.17 12.53
CA ASN A 4 -2.44 -28.85 12.86
C ASN A 4 -1.33 -27.97 13.43
N GLY A 5 -1.65 -26.93 14.15
CA GLY A 5 -0.67 -26.12 14.88
C GLY A 5 0.38 -25.43 14.00
N SER A 6 0.14 -25.36 12.70
CA SER A 6 0.98 -24.55 11.83
C SER A 6 0.74 -23.08 12.11
N THR A 7 1.78 -22.30 12.04
CA THR A 7 1.79 -20.90 12.41
C THR A 7 1.17 -20.03 11.32
N GLY A 8 0.32 -19.22 11.72
CA GLY A 8 -0.60 -18.31 11.15
C GLY A 8 -0.45 -17.66 9.79
N VAL A 9 0.57 -17.90 9.03
CA VAL A 9 0.84 -17.12 7.80
C VAL A 9 -0.26 -17.30 6.76
N ASN A 10 -0.57 -18.51 6.39
CA ASN A 10 -1.52 -18.81 5.31
C ASN A 10 -2.99 -18.60 5.67
N GLN A 11 -3.34 -18.37 6.92
CA GLN A 11 -4.71 -18.00 7.30
C GLN A 11 -5.13 -16.62 6.79
N ILE A 12 -4.17 -15.71 6.74
CA ILE A 12 -4.40 -14.31 6.39
C ILE A 12 -4.06 -14.06 4.92
N THR A 13 -3.23 -14.89 4.32
CA THR A 13 -2.62 -14.70 3.01
C THR A 13 -3.34 -15.41 1.86
N SER A 14 -4.54 -15.90 2.07
CA SER A 14 -5.31 -16.66 1.06
C SER A 14 -4.55 -17.89 0.51
N GLY A 15 -3.69 -18.48 1.33
CA GLY A 15 -2.88 -19.64 1.00
C GLY A 15 -1.50 -19.31 0.43
N LEU A 16 -1.17 -18.05 0.22
CA LEU A 16 0.17 -17.60 -0.12
C LEU A 16 1.08 -17.70 1.12
N GLU A 17 2.28 -18.20 0.96
CA GLU A 17 3.18 -18.46 2.07
C GLU A 17 4.61 -18.00 1.75
N GLY A 18 5.09 -17.02 2.52
CA GLY A 18 6.46 -16.55 2.41
C GLY A 18 6.64 -15.06 2.67
N ALA A 19 7.84 -14.60 2.43
CA ALA A 19 8.26 -13.22 2.53
C ALA A 19 8.60 -12.68 1.14
N TRP A 20 8.44 -11.38 0.93
CA TRP A 20 8.78 -10.70 -0.33
C TRP A 20 10.23 -10.23 -0.39
N THR A 21 10.92 -10.19 0.75
CA THR A 21 12.32 -9.79 0.84
C THR A 21 13.05 -10.67 1.85
N THR A 22 14.36 -10.65 1.82
CA THR A 22 15.20 -11.33 2.82
C THR A 22 15.36 -10.49 4.10
N ASN A 23 14.98 -9.20 4.06
CA ASN A 23 15.00 -8.27 5.19
C ASN A 23 13.63 -7.60 5.37
N PRO A 24 12.59 -8.33 5.81
CA PRO A 24 11.22 -7.82 5.83
C PRO A 24 10.98 -6.69 6.84
N ASP A 25 11.89 -6.48 7.77
CA ASP A 25 11.88 -5.42 8.78
C ASP A 25 12.67 -4.17 8.38
N LYS A 26 13.19 -4.13 7.15
CA LYS A 26 13.98 -3.00 6.65
C LYS A 26 13.39 -2.41 5.39
N TRP A 27 13.46 -1.09 5.29
CA TRP A 27 13.25 -0.38 4.04
C TRP A 27 14.55 -0.38 3.24
N ASP A 28 14.59 -1.16 2.17
CA ASP A 28 15.73 -1.26 1.26
C ASP A 28 15.28 -1.55 -0.18
N HIS A 29 16.24 -1.75 -1.09
CA HIS A 29 15.98 -2.04 -2.50
C HIS A 29 15.92 -3.54 -2.84
N GLN A 30 15.93 -4.39 -1.83
CA GLN A 30 16.08 -5.82 -2.03
C GLN A 30 14.92 -6.45 -2.80
N TYR A 31 13.70 -5.95 -2.62
CA TYR A 31 12.54 -6.40 -3.40
C TYR A 31 12.78 -6.24 -4.91
N LEU A 32 13.30 -5.09 -5.35
CA LEU A 32 13.59 -4.82 -6.76
C LEU A 32 14.80 -5.63 -7.25
N ASP A 33 15.80 -5.85 -6.40
CA ASP A 33 16.94 -6.70 -6.71
C ASP A 33 16.50 -8.14 -6.98
N LEU A 34 15.71 -8.71 -6.08
CA LEU A 34 15.15 -10.04 -6.24
C LEU A 34 14.27 -10.16 -7.48
N LEU A 35 13.41 -9.18 -7.71
CA LEU A 35 12.49 -9.17 -8.85
C LEU A 35 13.21 -9.16 -10.20
N LEU A 36 14.28 -8.38 -10.32
CA LEU A 36 14.93 -8.12 -11.60
C LEU A 36 16.13 -9.02 -11.89
N ASN A 37 16.80 -9.53 -10.86
CA ASN A 37 18.10 -10.22 -10.98
C ASN A 37 18.06 -11.70 -10.63
N TYR A 38 16.93 -12.23 -10.15
CA TYR A 38 16.76 -13.66 -9.89
C TYR A 38 15.84 -14.31 -10.92
N GLU A 39 16.02 -15.59 -11.10
CA GLU A 39 15.10 -16.42 -11.88
C GLU A 39 14.01 -16.98 -10.97
N TRP A 40 12.79 -17.07 -11.49
CA TRP A 40 11.60 -17.44 -10.74
C TRP A 40 10.86 -18.59 -11.38
N GLU A 41 10.35 -19.49 -10.58
CA GLU A 41 9.49 -20.60 -11.01
C GLU A 41 8.16 -20.56 -10.26
N SER A 42 7.08 -20.95 -10.95
CA SER A 42 5.75 -21.03 -10.34
C SER A 42 5.61 -22.34 -9.57
N LYS A 43 5.24 -22.26 -8.29
CA LYS A 43 5.05 -23.39 -7.39
C LYS A 43 3.76 -23.25 -6.59
N LYS A 44 3.25 -24.37 -6.10
CA LYS A 44 2.17 -24.35 -5.11
C LYS A 44 2.72 -24.23 -3.70
N SER A 45 2.11 -23.33 -2.92
CA SER A 45 2.33 -23.29 -1.48
C SER A 45 1.80 -24.56 -0.80
N PRO A 46 2.18 -24.86 0.45
CA PRO A 46 1.57 -25.94 1.22
C PRO A 46 0.05 -25.84 1.38
N ALA A 47 -0.50 -24.62 1.36
CA ALA A 47 -1.94 -24.36 1.37
C ALA A 47 -2.61 -24.48 -0.01
N GLY A 48 -1.83 -24.71 -1.07
CA GLY A 48 -2.30 -24.98 -2.43
C GLY A 48 -2.45 -23.76 -3.33
N ALA A 49 -2.10 -22.57 -2.89
CA ALA A 49 -2.09 -21.37 -3.72
C ALA A 49 -0.87 -21.36 -4.64
N TRP A 50 -1.06 -20.85 -5.87
CA TRP A 50 0.06 -20.62 -6.77
C TRP A 50 0.84 -19.38 -6.34
N GLN A 51 2.15 -19.53 -6.31
CA GLN A 51 3.10 -18.45 -6.02
C GLN A 51 4.37 -18.66 -6.82
N TRP A 52 5.20 -17.63 -6.93
CA TRP A 52 6.50 -17.69 -7.57
C TRP A 52 7.57 -17.78 -6.50
N GLU A 53 8.53 -18.69 -6.68
CA GLU A 53 9.67 -18.86 -5.78
C GLU A 53 10.97 -18.71 -6.57
N PRO A 54 12.01 -18.10 -5.98
CA PRO A 54 13.28 -17.93 -6.69
C PRO A 54 14.00 -19.26 -6.85
N ILE A 55 14.55 -19.48 -8.03
CA ILE A 55 15.44 -20.60 -8.31
C ILE A 55 16.82 -20.26 -7.71
N ASN A 56 17.44 -21.21 -7.04
CA ASN A 56 18.83 -21.09 -6.54
C ASN A 56 19.07 -19.95 -5.53
N LEU A 57 18.09 -19.56 -4.74
CA LEU A 57 18.33 -18.70 -3.60
C LEU A 57 18.95 -19.50 -2.45
N GLU A 58 20.10 -19.03 -1.97
CA GLU A 58 20.79 -19.65 -0.85
C GLU A 58 19.95 -19.61 0.43
N GLU A 59 19.93 -20.71 1.17
CA GLU A 59 19.09 -20.86 2.37
C GLU A 59 19.39 -19.79 3.42
N GLU A 60 20.65 -19.38 3.54
CA GLU A 60 21.12 -18.37 4.49
C GLU A 60 20.48 -17.00 4.23
N LYS A 61 20.18 -16.69 2.97
CA LYS A 61 19.57 -15.42 2.57
C LYS A 61 18.08 -15.33 2.89
N LYS A 62 17.42 -16.47 3.12
CA LYS A 62 16.00 -16.45 3.48
C LYS A 62 15.78 -15.84 4.87
N PRO A 63 14.73 -15.04 5.08
CA PRO A 63 14.43 -14.50 6.38
C PRO A 63 13.99 -15.57 7.36
N VAL A 64 14.02 -15.26 8.64
CA VAL A 64 13.48 -16.14 9.68
C VAL A 64 11.96 -16.21 9.55
N ASP A 65 11.40 -17.40 9.73
CA ASP A 65 9.95 -17.59 9.74
C ASP A 65 9.32 -16.91 10.96
N LEU A 66 8.26 -16.15 10.75
CA LEU A 66 7.60 -15.40 11.81
C LEU A 66 6.94 -16.29 12.87
N GLY A 67 6.61 -17.50 12.50
CA GLY A 67 5.95 -18.44 13.38
C GLY A 67 6.88 -19.43 14.06
N ASP A 68 8.06 -19.65 13.53
CA ASP A 68 9.07 -20.54 14.07
C ASP A 68 10.48 -19.98 13.85
N PRO A 69 11.08 -19.34 14.86
CA PRO A 69 12.40 -18.73 14.75
C PRO A 69 13.53 -19.69 14.38
N LYS A 70 13.28 -20.99 14.44
CA LYS A 70 14.27 -22.02 14.04
C LYS A 70 14.20 -22.36 12.55
N LYS A 71 13.21 -21.84 11.85
CA LYS A 71 13.01 -22.10 10.42
C LYS A 71 13.25 -20.84 9.60
N LYS A 72 13.48 -21.06 8.33
CA LYS A 72 13.53 -20.00 7.33
C LYS A 72 12.19 -19.90 6.58
N ALA A 73 11.73 -18.68 6.37
CA ALA A 73 10.56 -18.43 5.55
C ALA A 73 10.89 -18.65 4.06
N ARG A 74 9.90 -19.07 3.29
CA ARG A 74 10.02 -19.05 1.83
C ARG A 74 10.08 -17.61 1.36
N LEU A 75 10.85 -17.38 0.31
CA LEU A 75 10.74 -16.15 -0.45
C LEU A 75 9.75 -16.39 -1.58
N MET A 76 8.82 -15.49 -1.78
CA MET A 76 7.77 -15.67 -2.77
C MET A 76 7.28 -14.37 -3.38
N PHE A 77 6.86 -14.44 -4.63
CA PHE A 77 6.13 -13.38 -5.32
C PHE A 77 4.79 -13.87 -5.82
N THR A 78 3.88 -12.93 -6.03
CA THR A 78 2.60 -13.16 -6.69
C THR A 78 2.71 -12.89 -8.19
N ASP A 79 1.66 -13.24 -8.96
CA ASP A 79 1.56 -12.87 -10.38
C ASP A 79 1.63 -11.35 -10.58
N ALA A 80 1.08 -10.57 -9.64
CA ALA A 80 1.14 -9.12 -9.70
C ALA A 80 2.58 -8.58 -9.54
N ASP A 81 3.39 -9.22 -8.69
CA ASP A 81 4.82 -8.89 -8.57
C ASP A 81 5.57 -9.24 -9.86
N MET A 82 5.34 -10.43 -10.37
CA MET A 82 6.00 -10.89 -11.60
C MET A 82 5.62 -10.07 -12.83
N ALA A 83 4.40 -9.53 -12.87
CA ALA A 83 4.00 -8.62 -13.94
C ALA A 83 4.91 -7.39 -14.02
N MET A 84 5.42 -6.90 -12.90
CA MET A 84 6.36 -5.76 -12.88
C MET A 84 7.73 -6.07 -13.50
N ALA A 85 8.08 -7.35 -13.65
CA ALA A 85 9.30 -7.77 -14.34
C ALA A 85 9.02 -8.28 -15.77
N MET A 86 7.85 -8.85 -16.02
CA MET A 86 7.52 -9.51 -17.29
C MET A 86 6.88 -8.57 -18.30
N ASP A 87 6.04 -7.63 -17.86
CA ASP A 87 5.48 -6.61 -18.74
C ASP A 87 6.56 -5.58 -19.11
N PRO A 88 6.79 -5.28 -20.41
CA PRO A 88 7.86 -4.39 -20.84
C PRO A 88 7.74 -2.95 -20.32
N GLU A 89 6.53 -2.44 -20.17
CA GLU A 89 6.32 -1.07 -19.69
C GLU A 89 6.54 -0.98 -18.17
N TYR A 90 6.04 -1.95 -17.41
CA TYR A 90 6.29 -2.04 -15.97
C TYR A 90 7.77 -2.30 -15.68
N ARG A 91 8.41 -3.16 -16.46
CA ARG A 91 9.83 -3.48 -16.31
C ARG A 91 10.70 -2.23 -16.43
N LYS A 92 10.44 -1.35 -17.39
CA LYS A 92 11.17 -0.07 -17.53
C LYS A 92 11.09 0.77 -16.25
N ILE A 93 9.92 0.81 -15.63
CA ILE A 93 9.71 1.56 -14.38
C ILE A 93 10.45 0.88 -13.22
N SER A 94 10.34 -0.44 -13.10
CA SER A 94 11.02 -1.23 -12.07
C SER A 94 12.55 -1.08 -12.17
N GLU A 95 13.11 -1.14 -13.37
CA GLU A 95 14.55 -0.91 -13.61
C GLU A 95 14.97 0.52 -13.26
N LYS A 96 14.12 1.51 -13.53
CA LYS A 96 14.39 2.90 -13.13
C LYS A 96 14.42 3.05 -11.61
N PHE A 97 13.47 2.44 -10.93
CA PHE A 97 13.43 2.43 -9.46
C PHE A 97 14.64 1.71 -8.85
N TYR A 98 15.05 0.60 -9.45
CA TYR A 98 16.24 -0.13 -9.01
C TYR A 98 17.53 0.69 -9.16
N LYS A 99 17.67 1.44 -10.25
CA LYS A 99 18.85 2.27 -10.54
C LYS A 99 18.90 3.57 -9.76
N ASP A 100 17.73 4.11 -9.35
CA ASP A 100 17.62 5.40 -8.65
C ASP A 100 16.77 5.25 -7.38
N PRO A 101 17.42 4.90 -6.24
CA PRO A 101 16.77 4.76 -4.96
C PRO A 101 15.97 5.97 -4.50
N LYS A 102 16.49 7.17 -4.73
CA LYS A 102 15.80 8.42 -4.34
C LYS A 102 14.54 8.65 -5.15
N PHE A 103 14.58 8.35 -6.43
CA PHE A 103 13.41 8.43 -7.27
C PHE A 103 12.33 7.42 -6.84
N PHE A 104 12.74 6.21 -6.46
CA PHE A 104 11.83 5.21 -5.91
C PHE A 104 11.18 5.69 -4.61
N GLU A 105 11.98 6.17 -3.67
CA GLU A 105 11.49 6.65 -2.36
C GLU A 105 10.48 7.79 -2.51
N ASP A 106 10.79 8.80 -3.34
CA ASP A 106 9.87 9.92 -3.60
C ASP A 106 8.58 9.44 -4.29
N SER A 107 8.70 8.56 -5.28
CA SER A 107 7.55 8.00 -6.01
C SER A 107 6.65 7.17 -5.09
N PHE A 108 7.25 6.34 -4.23
CA PHE A 108 6.51 5.56 -3.25
C PHE A 108 5.82 6.46 -2.22
N ALA A 109 6.53 7.45 -1.67
CA ALA A 109 5.96 8.38 -0.71
C ALA A 109 4.76 9.13 -1.29
N ARG A 110 4.84 9.58 -2.54
CA ARG A 110 3.72 10.24 -3.26
C ARG A 110 2.55 9.30 -3.51
N ALA A 111 2.82 8.07 -3.90
CA ALA A 111 1.78 7.06 -4.12
C ALA A 111 1.08 6.69 -2.80
N TRP A 112 1.85 6.52 -1.73
CA TRP A 112 1.33 6.25 -0.38
C TRP A 112 0.48 7.41 0.14
N PHE A 113 0.96 8.64 -0.03
CA PHE A 113 0.20 9.83 0.35
C PHE A 113 -1.11 9.89 -0.44
N LYS A 114 -1.09 9.65 -1.75
CA LYS A 114 -2.31 9.60 -2.57
C LYS A 114 -3.28 8.53 -2.05
N LEU A 115 -2.80 7.31 -1.81
CA LEU A 115 -3.63 6.21 -1.32
C LEU A 115 -4.34 6.57 -0.02
N THR A 116 -3.64 7.18 0.93
CA THR A 116 -4.15 7.46 2.28
C THR A 116 -4.95 8.76 2.37
N HIS A 117 -4.83 9.68 1.42
CA HIS A 117 -5.43 11.02 1.48
C HIS A 117 -6.49 11.32 0.41
N ARG A 118 -6.78 10.36 -0.47
CA ARG A 118 -7.79 10.57 -1.53
C ARG A 118 -9.18 10.97 -1.01
N THR A 119 -9.53 10.55 0.18
CA THR A 119 -10.83 10.79 0.81
C THR A 119 -10.78 11.77 1.98
N MET A 120 -9.64 12.38 2.24
CA MET A 120 -9.44 13.28 3.37
C MET A 120 -9.96 14.72 3.14
N GLY A 121 -10.48 15.01 1.96
CA GLY A 121 -10.96 16.34 1.60
C GLY A 121 -9.84 17.33 1.27
N ASN A 122 -10.10 18.62 1.49
CA ASN A 122 -9.16 19.68 1.16
C ASN A 122 -7.91 19.62 2.05
N LYS A 123 -6.73 19.85 1.45
CA LYS A 123 -5.46 19.91 2.17
C LYS A 123 -5.41 20.94 3.29
N ASP A 124 -6.24 22.00 3.25
CA ASP A 124 -6.35 22.99 4.32
C ASP A 124 -6.81 22.39 5.66
N ASN A 125 -7.37 21.18 5.62
CA ASN A 125 -7.77 20.42 6.80
C ASN A 125 -6.65 19.52 7.35
N TYR A 126 -5.51 19.40 6.65
CA TYR A 126 -4.43 18.55 7.11
C TYR A 126 -3.67 19.23 8.27
N ILE A 127 -3.36 18.44 9.28
CA ILE A 127 -2.73 18.93 10.51
C ILE A 127 -1.32 18.32 10.61
N GLY A 128 -0.37 19.15 10.99
CA GLY A 128 0.98 18.71 11.33
C GLY A 128 2.06 19.18 10.36
N PRO A 129 3.32 18.98 10.75
CA PRO A 129 4.48 19.54 10.03
C PRO A 129 4.79 18.82 8.71
N TRP A 130 4.26 17.62 8.51
CA TRP A 130 4.50 16.83 7.29
C TRP A 130 3.43 16.99 6.21
N ALA A 131 2.41 17.83 6.44
CA ALA A 131 1.43 18.14 5.41
C ALA A 131 2.15 18.75 4.19
N PRO A 132 1.99 18.20 2.96
CA PRO A 132 2.65 18.74 1.77
C PRO A 132 2.21 20.18 1.50
N LYS A 133 3.17 21.02 1.17
CA LYS A 133 2.89 22.42 0.77
C LYS A 133 2.41 22.52 -0.67
N GLU A 134 2.82 21.59 -1.51
CA GLU A 134 2.43 21.53 -2.93
C GLU A 134 1.02 20.96 -3.13
N ASP A 135 0.35 21.36 -4.20
CA ASP A 135 -0.87 20.74 -4.68
C ASP A 135 -0.51 19.59 -5.62
N LEU A 136 -1.00 18.39 -5.32
CA LEU A 136 -0.77 17.22 -6.16
C LEU A 136 -1.89 17.09 -7.19
N LEU A 137 -1.57 16.51 -8.36
CA LEU A 137 -2.49 16.40 -9.52
C LEU A 137 -3.86 15.79 -9.20
N TRP A 138 -3.92 14.89 -8.22
CA TRP A 138 -5.16 14.22 -7.82
C TRP A 138 -5.97 15.00 -6.77
N GLN A 139 -5.41 16.08 -6.21
CA GLN A 139 -6.10 16.95 -5.27
C GLN A 139 -6.89 17.99 -6.07
N GLY A 140 -8.20 17.77 -6.18
CA GLY A 140 -9.07 18.70 -6.86
C GLY A 140 -9.05 20.08 -6.18
N ASN A 141 -9.00 21.13 -6.97
CA ASN A 141 -9.20 22.48 -6.47
C ASN A 141 -10.65 22.66 -6.00
N VAL A 142 -10.84 22.87 -4.72
CA VAL A 142 -12.13 23.31 -4.20
C VAL A 142 -12.24 24.81 -4.51
N SER A 143 -13.15 25.15 -5.40
CA SER A 143 -13.37 26.55 -5.73
C SER A 143 -13.90 27.30 -4.50
N SER A 144 -13.34 28.46 -4.21
CA SER A 144 -13.87 29.35 -3.19
C SER A 144 -15.31 29.70 -3.50
N PRO A 145 -16.20 29.83 -2.50
CA PRO A 145 -17.59 30.20 -2.74
C PRO A 145 -17.65 31.57 -3.42
N LYS A 146 -18.41 31.65 -4.51
CA LYS A 146 -18.57 32.89 -5.30
C LYS A 146 -19.18 34.04 -4.53
N LYS A 147 -19.87 33.75 -3.44
CA LYS A 147 -20.51 34.75 -2.56
C LYS A 147 -20.09 34.54 -1.12
N LYS A 148 -19.72 35.62 -0.47
CA LYS A 148 -19.53 35.63 0.99
C LYS A 148 -20.88 35.43 1.64
N TYR A 149 -20.98 34.55 2.62
CA TYR A 149 -22.17 34.34 3.43
C TYR A 149 -21.83 34.46 4.91
N ASN A 150 -22.82 34.81 5.69
CA ASN A 150 -22.68 34.93 7.15
C ASN A 150 -22.89 33.54 7.77
N VAL A 151 -21.81 32.91 8.22
CA VAL A 151 -21.84 31.57 8.82
C VAL A 151 -22.74 31.49 10.03
N ASP A 152 -22.75 32.52 10.91
CA ASP A 152 -23.55 32.53 12.12
C ASP A 152 -25.05 32.64 11.80
N LYS A 153 -25.40 33.41 10.77
CA LYS A 153 -26.78 33.46 10.28
C LYS A 153 -27.22 32.08 9.77
N VAL A 154 -26.39 31.40 9.00
CA VAL A 154 -26.72 30.06 8.50
C VAL A 154 -26.86 29.07 9.65
N LYS A 155 -25.95 29.06 10.63
CA LYS A 155 -26.05 28.22 11.83
C LYS A 155 -27.37 28.45 12.59
N LYS A 156 -27.77 29.71 12.78
CA LYS A 156 -29.05 30.06 13.43
C LYS A 156 -30.25 29.56 12.62
N MET A 157 -30.20 29.63 11.30
CA MET A 157 -31.25 29.09 10.43
C MET A 157 -31.35 27.55 10.55
N ILE A 158 -30.22 26.86 10.55
CA ILE A 158 -30.19 25.40 10.74
C ILE A 158 -30.76 25.02 12.12
N ALA A 159 -30.34 25.68 13.17
CA ALA A 159 -30.85 25.43 14.52
C ALA A 159 -32.36 25.71 14.65
N ALA A 160 -32.88 26.70 13.93
CA ALA A 160 -34.32 27.08 13.92
C ALA A 160 -35.17 26.22 12.99
N SER A 161 -34.58 25.37 12.14
CA SER A 161 -35.29 24.59 11.10
C SER A 161 -36.23 23.52 11.66
N LYS A 162 -36.04 23.11 12.92
CA LYS A 162 -36.77 22.01 13.58
C LYS A 162 -36.54 20.62 12.90
N LEU A 163 -35.59 20.52 12.00
CA LEU A 163 -35.22 19.25 11.39
C LEU A 163 -34.55 18.35 12.43
N SER A 164 -34.83 17.07 12.37
CA SER A 164 -34.14 16.06 13.17
C SER A 164 -32.65 15.92 12.79
N THR A 165 -31.84 15.39 13.68
CA THR A 165 -30.44 15.08 13.37
C THR A 165 -30.33 14.17 12.15
N SER A 166 -31.24 13.20 12.00
CA SER A 166 -31.29 12.31 10.83
C SER A 166 -31.54 13.09 9.53
N ASP A 167 -32.50 14.02 9.54
CA ASP A 167 -32.80 14.85 8.36
C ASP A 167 -31.62 15.74 7.99
N LEU A 168 -30.95 16.33 8.98
CA LEU A 168 -29.77 17.17 8.76
C LEU A 168 -28.59 16.36 8.18
N ILE A 169 -28.38 15.13 8.65
CA ILE A 169 -27.38 14.23 8.11
C ILE A 169 -27.73 13.86 6.66
N THR A 170 -29.00 13.53 6.38
CA THR A 170 -29.47 13.17 5.03
C THR A 170 -29.28 14.31 4.03
N VAL A 171 -29.53 15.56 4.46
CA VAL A 171 -29.34 16.75 3.59
C VAL A 171 -27.84 17.02 3.35
N ALA A 172 -26.98 16.75 4.33
CA ALA A 172 -25.54 16.99 4.22
C ALA A 172 -24.81 15.93 3.40
N TRP A 173 -25.33 14.69 3.39
CA TRP A 173 -24.76 13.56 2.67
C TRP A 173 -25.05 13.64 1.16
#